data_6863ab73401bc882236fa6ae4dd26139
#
_entry.id   6863ab73401bc882236fa6ae4dd26139
#
_cell.length_a   1.000
_cell.length_b   1.000
_cell.length_c   1.000
_cell.angle_alpha   90.00
_cell.angle_beta   90.00
_cell.angle_gamma   90.00
#
_symmetry.space_group_name_H-M   'P 1'
#
loop_
_entity.id
_entity.type
_entity.pdbx_description
1 polymer ?
#
loop_
_entity_poly.entity_id
_entity_poly.type
_entity_poly.pdbx_seq_one_letter_code
_entity_poly.pdbx_strand_id
1 'polypeptide(L)'
;MAKVTFMGAGSTVFCRNVLGDCMCREPLQDIEIALYDIDGQRLKESKAILDNLNKNFNKGRAKISCYLGVENRKAALKGADFVVNAIQVGGYEPSTVIDFEIPKKYGLRQTIADTLGIGGIFRALRTIPVMLDFAKDMEAVCPNTWFLNYTNPM
;
A
#
# COMPACT_ATOMS: atom_id res chain seq x y z
N MET A 1 -2.12 20.71 -7.22
CA MET A 1 -1.10 19.89 -6.49
C MET A 1 -1.68 18.49 -6.39
N ALA A 2 -1.01 17.50 -6.97
CA ALA A 2 -1.51 16.13 -6.96
C ALA A 2 -1.39 15.53 -5.55
N LYS A 3 -2.39 14.72 -5.15
CA LYS A 3 -2.37 13.97 -3.91
C LYS A 3 -2.29 12.47 -4.19
N VAL A 4 -1.30 11.81 -3.61
CA VAL A 4 -1.13 10.35 -3.64
C VAL A 4 -1.33 9.79 -2.25
N THR A 5 -2.28 8.87 -2.09
CA THR A 5 -2.45 8.09 -0.88
C THR A 5 -1.83 6.71 -1.08
N PHE A 6 -0.92 6.31 -0.18
CA PHE A 6 -0.26 5.01 -0.22
C PHE A 6 -0.83 4.11 0.88
N MET A 7 -1.59 3.09 0.46
CA MET A 7 -2.23 2.11 1.34
C MET A 7 -1.28 0.93 1.54
N GLY A 8 -0.93 0.63 2.78
CA GLY A 8 0.11 -0.33 3.12
C GLY A 8 1.51 0.30 3.10
N ALA A 9 1.61 1.53 3.61
CA ALA A 9 2.87 2.29 3.64
C ALA A 9 3.96 1.66 4.51
N GLY A 10 3.61 0.69 5.36
CA GLY A 10 4.58 -0.17 6.05
C GLY A 10 5.42 -1.07 5.12
N SER A 11 5.07 -1.17 3.84
CA SER A 11 5.94 -1.72 2.80
C SER A 11 7.07 -0.74 2.47
N THR A 12 8.02 -0.60 3.40
CA THR A 12 9.01 0.48 3.45
C THR A 12 9.82 0.64 2.15
N VAL A 13 10.29 -0.47 1.57
CA VAL A 13 11.10 -0.45 0.34
C VAL A 13 10.28 -0.01 -0.85
N PHE A 14 9.07 -0.58 -1.01
CA PHE A 14 8.21 -0.26 -2.14
C PHE A 14 7.66 1.18 -2.04
N CYS A 15 7.21 1.56 -0.86
CA CYS A 15 6.76 2.93 -0.56
C CYS A 15 7.86 3.96 -0.86
N ARG A 16 9.10 3.71 -0.39
CA ARG A 16 10.27 4.55 -0.67
C ARG A 16 10.54 4.67 -2.17
N ASN A 17 10.53 3.57 -2.90
CA ASN A 17 10.87 3.57 -4.31
C ASN A 17 9.83 4.36 -5.12
N VAL A 18 8.54 4.02 -4.97
CA VAL A 18 7.47 4.68 -5.73
C VAL A 18 7.39 6.18 -5.41
N LEU A 19 7.33 6.53 -4.13
CA LEU A 19 7.15 7.94 -3.74
C LEU A 19 8.45 8.74 -3.86
N GLY A 20 9.59 8.10 -3.70
CA GLY A 20 10.90 8.70 -3.98
C GLY A 20 11.04 9.07 -5.46
N ASP A 21 10.69 8.16 -6.36
CA ASP A 21 10.70 8.42 -7.80
C ASP A 21 9.71 9.54 -8.17
N CYS A 22 8.52 9.59 -7.55
CA CYS A 22 7.59 10.71 -7.75
C CYS A 22 8.24 12.05 -7.37
N MET A 23 8.90 12.15 -6.21
CA MET A 23 9.56 13.38 -5.76
C MET A 23 10.74 13.81 -6.65
N CYS A 24 11.34 12.87 -7.40
CA CYS A 24 12.40 13.18 -8.37
C CYS A 24 11.87 13.68 -9.72
N ARG A 25 10.55 13.62 -9.97
CA ARG A 25 9.94 14.09 -11.22
C ARG A 25 9.44 15.52 -11.07
N GLU A 26 9.89 16.42 -11.95
CA GLU A 26 9.59 17.85 -11.88
C GLU A 26 8.09 18.16 -11.69
N PRO A 27 7.12 17.53 -12.42
CA PRO A 27 5.70 17.79 -12.23
C PRO A 27 5.12 17.32 -10.89
N LEU A 28 5.84 16.45 -10.16
CA LEU A 28 5.37 15.81 -8.92
C LEU A 28 6.16 16.26 -7.67
N GLN A 29 7.07 17.21 -7.79
CA GLN A 29 7.89 17.67 -6.67
C GLN A 29 7.09 18.33 -5.54
N ASP A 30 5.96 18.97 -5.83
CA ASP A 30 5.07 19.60 -4.85
C ASP A 30 3.92 18.69 -4.40
N ILE A 31 4.07 17.39 -4.59
CA ILE A 31 3.05 16.37 -4.30
C ILE A 31 2.61 16.37 -2.82
N GLU A 32 1.34 16.11 -2.57
CA GLU A 32 0.84 15.73 -1.25
C GLU A 32 0.85 14.21 -1.12
N ILE A 33 1.49 13.69 -0.10
CA ILE A 33 1.63 12.26 0.18
C ILE A 33 0.91 11.94 1.49
N ALA A 34 -0.08 11.04 1.41
CA ALA A 34 -0.77 10.47 2.55
C ALA A 34 -0.32 9.02 2.74
N LEU A 35 0.42 8.73 3.80
CA LEU A 35 0.88 7.39 4.16
C LEU A 35 -0.14 6.76 5.09
N TYR A 36 -0.70 5.62 4.70
CA TYR A 36 -1.65 4.87 5.52
C TYR A 36 -1.14 3.46 5.80
N ASP A 37 -1.19 3.05 7.07
CA ASP A 37 -0.93 1.68 7.50
C ASP A 37 -1.65 1.36 8.82
N ILE A 38 -1.77 0.08 9.14
CA ILE A 38 -2.27 -0.42 10.43
C ILE A 38 -1.13 -0.67 11.44
N ASP A 39 0.12 -0.69 10.97
CA ASP A 39 1.33 -0.86 11.79
C ASP A 39 2.01 0.51 12.00
N GLY A 40 1.88 1.01 13.22
CA GLY A 40 2.40 2.33 13.58
C GLY A 40 3.93 2.44 13.57
N GLN A 41 4.64 1.36 13.84
CA GLN A 41 6.11 1.36 13.81
C GLN A 41 6.62 1.45 12.36
N ARG A 42 6.11 0.58 11.48
CA ARG A 42 6.46 0.59 10.06
C ARG A 42 6.08 1.89 9.36
N LEU A 43 4.93 2.45 9.74
CA LEU A 43 4.48 3.75 9.21
C LEU A 43 5.45 4.88 9.57
N LYS A 44 5.95 4.92 10.82
CA LYS A 44 6.96 5.88 11.27
C LYS A 44 8.29 5.72 10.53
N GLU A 45 8.73 4.49 10.30
CA GLU A 45 9.96 4.21 9.55
C GLU A 45 9.86 4.68 8.10
N SER A 46 8.76 4.37 7.42
CA SER A 46 8.52 4.84 6.05
C SER A 46 8.48 6.36 5.96
N LYS A 47 7.81 7.01 6.93
CA LYS A 47 7.79 8.48 6.99
C LYS A 47 9.19 9.06 7.16
N ALA A 48 9.98 8.53 8.08
CA ALA A 48 11.34 9.04 8.33
C ALA A 48 12.23 8.93 7.08
N ILE A 49 12.13 7.82 6.34
CA ILE A 49 12.85 7.63 5.08
C ILE A 49 12.41 8.65 4.04
N LEU A 50 11.09 8.83 3.86
CA LEU A 50 10.56 9.77 2.86
C LEU A 50 10.82 11.23 3.23
N ASP A 51 10.75 11.60 4.50
CA ASP A 51 11.13 12.94 4.96
C ASP A 51 12.61 13.24 4.66
N ASN A 52 13.48 12.24 4.85
CA ASN A 52 14.90 12.37 4.52
C ASN A 52 15.11 12.55 3.01
N LEU A 53 14.45 11.74 2.18
CA LEU A 53 14.50 11.87 0.72
C LEU A 53 13.95 13.23 0.27
N ASN A 54 12.79 13.64 0.79
CA ASN A 54 12.17 14.91 0.48
C ASN A 54 13.12 16.09 0.79
N LYS A 55 13.75 16.07 1.96
CA LYS A 55 14.71 17.10 2.37
C LYS A 55 15.94 17.16 1.45
N ASN A 56 16.55 16.01 1.16
CA ASN A 56 17.86 15.96 0.48
C ASN A 56 17.74 16.05 -1.04
N PHE A 57 16.70 15.50 -1.65
CA PHE A 57 16.56 15.42 -3.11
C PHE A 57 15.45 16.32 -3.66
N ASN A 58 14.46 16.69 -2.85
CA ASN A 58 13.30 17.47 -3.28
C ASN A 58 13.18 18.84 -2.58
N LYS A 59 14.21 19.27 -1.84
CA LYS A 59 14.24 20.56 -1.12
C LYS A 59 13.06 20.77 -0.16
N GLY A 60 12.45 19.68 0.34
CA GLY A 60 11.32 19.73 1.25
C GLY A 60 9.98 20.12 0.61
N ARG A 61 9.83 20.05 -0.71
CA ARG A 61 8.66 20.53 -1.44
C ARG A 61 7.41 19.68 -1.25
N ALA A 62 7.56 18.36 -1.11
CA ALA A 62 6.43 17.45 -0.88
C ALA A 62 5.88 17.59 0.55
N LYS A 63 4.56 17.43 0.69
CA LYS A 63 3.89 17.40 2.01
C LYS A 63 3.59 15.95 2.37
N ILE A 64 4.14 15.44 3.48
CA ILE A 64 4.02 14.03 3.87
C ILE A 64 3.27 13.92 5.20
N SER A 65 2.12 13.27 5.17
CA SER A 65 1.25 13.03 6.33
C SER A 65 1.06 11.53 6.59
N CYS A 66 0.89 11.14 7.86
CA CYS A 66 0.65 9.76 8.28
C CYS A 66 -0.76 9.58 8.84
N TYR A 67 -1.35 8.43 8.52
CA TYR A 67 -2.67 8.02 8.97
C TYR A 67 -2.59 6.58 9.46
N LEU A 68 -2.74 6.38 10.74
CA LEU A 68 -2.65 5.07 11.39
C LEU A 68 -4.04 4.52 11.68
N GLY A 69 -4.26 3.24 11.34
CA GLY A 69 -5.45 2.51 11.73
C GLY A 69 -6.67 2.77 10.85
N VAL A 70 -7.65 1.87 10.96
CA VAL A 70 -8.84 1.85 10.12
C VAL A 70 -9.68 3.13 10.25
N GLU A 71 -9.72 3.70 11.43
CA GLU A 71 -10.44 4.92 11.77
C GLU A 71 -9.96 6.14 10.98
N ASN A 72 -8.69 6.15 10.56
CA ASN A 72 -8.08 7.25 9.81
C ASN A 72 -8.06 7.01 8.28
N ARG A 73 -8.59 5.88 7.82
CA ARG A 73 -8.53 5.50 6.40
C ARG A 73 -9.23 6.51 5.48
N LYS A 74 -10.44 6.94 5.82
CA LYS A 74 -11.16 7.97 5.05
C LYS A 74 -10.41 9.31 5.03
N ALA A 75 -9.79 9.69 6.13
CA ALA A 75 -9.00 10.91 6.18
C ALA A 75 -7.76 10.84 5.27
N ALA A 76 -7.10 9.68 5.20
CA ALA A 76 -5.99 9.44 4.27
C ALA A 76 -6.44 9.55 2.82
N LEU A 77 -7.58 8.95 2.47
CA LEU A 77 -8.12 8.87 1.11
C LEU A 77 -8.73 10.19 0.63
N LYS A 78 -9.21 11.04 1.55
CA LYS A 78 -9.95 12.27 1.19
C LYS A 78 -9.19 13.15 0.21
N GLY A 79 -9.80 13.38 -0.96
CA GLY A 79 -9.24 14.22 -2.01
C GLY A 79 -8.01 13.65 -2.72
N ALA A 80 -7.78 12.33 -2.64
CA ALA A 80 -6.71 11.69 -3.40
C ALA A 80 -7.00 11.69 -4.90
N ASP A 81 -5.98 12.01 -5.70
CA ASP A 81 -5.99 11.85 -7.16
C ASP A 81 -5.57 10.42 -7.54
N PHE A 82 -4.65 9.86 -6.75
CA PHE A 82 -4.13 8.51 -6.94
C PHE A 82 -4.08 7.77 -5.61
N VAL A 83 -4.52 6.52 -5.61
CA VAL A 83 -4.37 5.59 -4.48
C VAL A 83 -3.51 4.43 -4.92
N VAL A 84 -2.34 4.26 -4.31
CA VAL A 84 -1.46 3.12 -4.51
C VAL A 84 -1.74 2.10 -3.41
N ASN A 85 -2.12 0.89 -3.79
CA ASN A 85 -2.40 -0.20 -2.85
C ASN A 85 -1.27 -1.22 -2.88
N ALA A 86 -0.63 -1.43 -1.72
CA ALA A 86 0.44 -2.41 -1.52
C ALA A 86 0.26 -3.16 -0.19
N ILE A 87 -1.00 -3.42 0.20
CA ILE A 87 -1.30 -4.12 1.45
C ILE A 87 -0.94 -5.60 1.35
N GLN A 88 -0.64 -6.18 2.51
CA GLN A 88 -0.50 -7.62 2.68
C GLN A 88 -1.28 -8.05 3.92
N VAL A 89 -2.48 -8.56 3.70
CA VAL A 89 -3.36 -9.04 4.79
C VAL A 89 -2.81 -10.34 5.34
N GLY A 90 -2.62 -10.38 6.67
CA GLY A 90 -2.13 -11.55 7.41
C GLY A 90 -0.60 -11.70 7.44
N GLY A 91 0.16 -10.84 6.75
CA GLY A 91 1.62 -10.87 6.75
C GLY A 91 2.24 -12.09 6.09
N TYR A 92 3.56 -12.19 6.15
CA TYR A 92 4.28 -13.38 5.68
C TYR A 92 4.00 -14.57 6.60
N GLU A 93 4.22 -14.41 7.89
CA GLU A 93 3.81 -15.35 8.93
C GLU A 93 2.59 -14.80 9.67
N PRO A 94 1.54 -15.58 9.87
CA PRO A 94 1.41 -17.00 9.44
C PRO A 94 0.84 -17.19 8.03
N SER A 95 0.30 -16.16 7.38
CA SER A 95 -0.63 -16.35 6.26
C SER A 95 0.02 -16.84 4.98
N THR A 96 1.13 -16.23 4.53
CA THR A 96 1.82 -16.71 3.32
C THR A 96 2.39 -18.12 3.54
N VAL A 97 2.94 -18.42 4.72
CA VAL A 97 3.42 -19.75 5.06
C VAL A 97 2.30 -20.79 4.97
N ILE A 98 1.14 -20.49 5.53
CA ILE A 98 -0.04 -21.37 5.47
C ILE A 98 -0.49 -21.61 4.03
N ASP A 99 -0.46 -20.58 3.19
CA ASP A 99 -0.85 -20.67 1.79
C ASP A 99 0.04 -21.64 0.98
N PHE A 100 1.27 -21.86 1.41
CA PHE A 100 2.18 -22.86 0.84
C PHE A 100 2.03 -24.23 1.50
N GLU A 101 1.90 -24.29 2.82
CA GLU A 101 1.90 -25.56 3.55
C GLU A 101 0.60 -26.36 3.38
N ILE A 102 -0.55 -25.70 3.26
CA ILE A 102 -1.82 -26.40 3.04
C ILE A 102 -1.82 -27.14 1.70
N PRO A 103 -1.51 -26.51 0.55
CA PRO A 103 -1.49 -27.19 -0.73
C PRO A 103 -0.51 -28.37 -0.79
N LYS A 104 0.62 -28.29 -0.12
CA LYS A 104 1.59 -29.42 -0.04
C LYS A 104 0.97 -30.69 0.52
N LYS A 105 0.06 -30.56 1.50
CA LYS A 105 -0.65 -31.72 2.09
C LYS A 105 -1.52 -32.46 1.06
N TYR A 106 -1.87 -31.78 -0.02
CA TYR A 106 -2.65 -32.34 -1.14
C TYR A 106 -1.80 -32.64 -2.38
N GLY A 107 -0.47 -32.65 -2.24
CA GLY A 107 0.46 -32.96 -3.33
C GLY A 107 0.64 -31.81 -4.35
N LEU A 108 0.16 -30.61 -4.04
CA LEU A 108 0.28 -29.45 -4.92
C LEU A 108 1.59 -28.69 -4.64
N ARG A 109 2.40 -28.49 -5.68
CA ARG A 109 3.59 -27.62 -5.59
C ARG A 109 3.23 -26.24 -6.06
N GLN A 110 3.46 -25.27 -5.18
CA GLN A 110 3.31 -23.86 -5.53
C GLN A 110 4.66 -23.19 -5.67
N THR A 111 4.72 -22.18 -6.51
CA THR A 111 5.85 -21.26 -6.64
C THR A 111 5.52 -19.92 -6.01
N ILE A 112 6.54 -19.09 -5.80
CA ILE A 112 6.36 -17.72 -5.34
C ILE A 112 5.49 -16.95 -6.35
N ALA A 113 4.60 -16.10 -5.83
CA ALA A 113 3.68 -15.28 -6.62
C ALA A 113 2.74 -16.10 -7.53
N ASP A 114 2.32 -17.27 -7.09
CA ASP A 114 1.33 -18.10 -7.78
C ASP A 114 -0.06 -17.43 -7.76
N THR A 115 -0.27 -16.49 -8.65
CA THR A 115 -1.50 -15.69 -8.71
C THR A 115 -2.70 -16.51 -9.18
N LEU A 116 -2.49 -17.49 -10.05
CA LEU A 116 -3.55 -18.30 -10.65
C LEU A 116 -3.79 -19.62 -9.91
N GLY A 117 -2.92 -19.99 -8.98
CA GLY A 117 -3.02 -21.22 -8.21
C GLY A 117 -3.75 -21.04 -6.87
N ILE A 118 -3.73 -22.13 -6.11
CA ILE A 118 -4.45 -22.22 -4.83
C ILE A 118 -3.95 -21.20 -3.81
N GLY A 119 -2.65 -20.89 -3.79
CA GLY A 119 -2.07 -19.88 -2.91
C GLY A 119 -2.56 -18.47 -3.22
N GLY A 120 -2.69 -18.13 -4.49
CA GLY A 120 -3.30 -16.89 -4.94
C GLY A 120 -4.77 -16.79 -4.52
N ILE A 121 -5.52 -17.89 -4.63
CA ILE A 121 -6.92 -17.96 -4.17
C ILE A 121 -7.02 -17.69 -2.67
N PHE A 122 -6.20 -18.35 -1.85
CA PHE A 122 -6.20 -18.12 -0.39
C PHE A 122 -5.90 -16.66 -0.05
N ARG A 123 -4.90 -16.10 -0.71
CA ARG A 123 -4.54 -14.70 -0.50
C ARG A 123 -5.66 -13.75 -0.94
N ALA A 124 -6.29 -14.01 -2.07
CA ALA A 124 -7.41 -13.22 -2.57
C ALA A 124 -8.60 -13.23 -1.60
N LEU A 125 -8.96 -14.38 -1.06
CA LEU A 125 -10.04 -14.53 -0.10
C LEU A 125 -9.82 -13.71 1.19
N ARG A 126 -8.58 -13.48 1.60
CA ARG A 126 -8.26 -12.60 2.73
C ARG A 126 -8.19 -11.13 2.35
N THR A 127 -7.72 -10.82 1.16
CA THR A 127 -7.36 -9.45 0.75
C THR A 127 -8.55 -8.71 0.14
N ILE A 128 -9.38 -9.39 -0.65
CA ILE A 128 -10.53 -8.78 -1.34
C ILE A 128 -11.50 -8.09 -0.36
N PRO A 129 -11.90 -8.67 0.78
CA PRO A 129 -12.78 -7.98 1.72
C PRO A 129 -12.23 -6.64 2.19
N VAL A 130 -10.92 -6.56 2.49
CA VAL A 130 -10.25 -5.32 2.91
C VAL A 130 -10.20 -4.31 1.76
N MET A 131 -9.93 -4.76 0.53
CA MET A 131 -9.93 -3.90 -0.65
C MET A 131 -11.33 -3.39 -1.00
N LEU A 132 -12.38 -4.19 -0.79
CA LEU A 132 -13.76 -3.74 -0.94
C LEU A 132 -14.09 -2.61 0.03
N ASP A 133 -13.61 -2.69 1.26
CA ASP A 133 -13.78 -1.60 2.23
C ASP A 133 -13.02 -0.33 1.79
N PHE A 134 -11.83 -0.48 1.20
CA PHE A 134 -11.12 0.65 0.60
C PHE A 134 -11.92 1.28 -0.53
N ALA A 135 -12.45 0.45 -1.44
CA ALA A 135 -13.25 0.92 -2.57
C ALA A 135 -14.50 1.69 -2.12
N LYS A 136 -15.22 1.19 -1.12
CA LYS A 136 -16.38 1.89 -0.52
C LYS A 136 -16.00 3.23 0.10
N ASP A 137 -14.86 3.28 0.80
CA ASP A 137 -14.38 4.53 1.38
C ASP A 137 -13.92 5.51 0.29
N MET A 138 -13.28 5.01 -0.78
CA MET A 138 -12.88 5.82 -1.93
C MET A 138 -14.09 6.41 -2.65
N GLU A 139 -15.14 5.60 -2.89
CA GLU A 139 -16.40 6.06 -3.48
C GLU A 139 -17.00 7.21 -2.68
N ALA A 140 -16.89 7.16 -1.34
CA ALA A 140 -17.44 8.19 -0.46
C ALA A 140 -16.61 9.48 -0.41
N VAL A 141 -15.27 9.43 -0.53
CA VAL A 141 -14.38 10.58 -0.24
C VAL A 141 -13.46 11.01 -1.38
N CYS A 142 -13.29 10.18 -2.42
CA CYS A 142 -12.48 10.48 -3.62
C CYS A 142 -12.96 9.68 -4.86
N PRO A 143 -14.21 9.84 -5.32
CA PRO A 143 -14.83 8.97 -6.33
C PRO A 143 -14.16 9.02 -7.71
N ASN A 144 -13.37 10.04 -8.00
CA ASN A 144 -12.69 10.22 -9.28
C ASN A 144 -11.21 9.80 -9.23
N THR A 145 -10.77 9.15 -8.16
CA THR A 145 -9.37 8.75 -7.98
C THR A 145 -9.02 7.52 -8.83
N TRP A 146 -7.74 7.41 -9.22
CA TRP A 146 -7.20 6.20 -9.80
C TRP A 146 -6.74 5.24 -8.70
N PHE A 147 -7.24 4.00 -8.72
CA PHE A 147 -6.82 2.94 -7.81
C PHE A 147 -5.77 2.05 -8.50
N LEU A 148 -4.51 2.21 -8.08
CA LEU A 148 -3.36 1.48 -8.62
C LEU A 148 -3.02 0.32 -7.69
N ASN A 149 -3.41 -0.89 -8.07
CA ASN A 149 -3.21 -2.08 -7.25
C ASN A 149 -1.88 -2.75 -7.55
N TYR A 150 -1.03 -2.84 -6.53
CA TYR A 150 0.26 -3.55 -6.55
C TYR A 150 0.30 -4.74 -5.59
N THR A 151 -0.83 -5.13 -5.05
CA THR A 151 -0.91 -6.33 -4.22
C THR A 151 -0.61 -7.56 -5.07
N ASN A 152 0.39 -8.35 -4.68
CA ASN A 152 0.83 -9.53 -5.42
C ASN A 152 1.15 -10.70 -4.44
N PRO A 153 0.68 -11.93 -4.72
CA PRO A 153 -0.29 -12.31 -5.77
C PRO A 153 -1.70 -11.85 -5.47
N MET A 154 -2.47 -11.60 -6.54
CA MET A 154 -3.91 -11.39 -6.47
C MET A 154 -4.58 -11.58 -7.81
#